data_2153e2d27841d3515214b2ea929c495d
#
_entry.id   2153e2d27841d3515214b2ea929c495d
#
_cell.length_a   1.000
_cell.length_b   1.000
_cell.length_c   1.000
_cell.angle_alpha   90.00
_cell.angle_beta   90.00
_cell.angle_gamma   90.00
#
_symmetry.space_group_name_H-M   'P 1'
#
loop_
_entity.id
_entity.type
_entity.pdbx_description
1 polymer ?
#
loop_
_entity_poly.entity_id
_entity_poly.type
_entity_poly.pdbx_seq_one_letter_code
_entity_poly.pdbx_strand_id
1 'polypeptide(L)'
;MKFELSKEISPDLVQLFERTVLGTNGAKYKHLDVAQSVAHTDNPLSFSLRRREQLIANITFCQRPFGLYLRYFSFDSKFQSKGKARMNPKSVLKVQIEEVFIDLETNYGGTQNFCYAYIDTKNVRSKWMSETFGFKTKAKLATQSYSRLFPKQQQNLSIEKINTEHLSIIEQTYKHYTAYLTYYFQNGEVACLRDNSGKLLAMAKFEKVRWEIQRLPGKLGGLQVQLLPYLPLLNRLIQPKEHTFLVPEVVCNPSGDIKDIDRLFEGMLAKEHLHSMLWWNDTRDALYQKAQQKIKWGLLHQLIGVAEVDVVFRGDFEPKEPVFIAAFDMV
;
A
#
# COMPACT_ATOMS: atom_id res chain seq x y z
N MET A 1 29.27 11.61 -8.62
CA MET A 1 28.25 10.70 -8.08
C MET A 1 27.30 10.41 -9.21
N LYS A 2 26.97 9.15 -9.44
CA LYS A 2 26.03 8.70 -10.48
C LYS A 2 25.17 7.60 -9.87
N PHE A 3 23.92 7.46 -10.32
CA PHE A 3 23.10 6.31 -9.96
C PHE A 3 23.63 5.05 -10.66
N GLU A 4 23.69 3.97 -9.89
CA GLU A 4 24.10 2.64 -10.36
C GLU A 4 22.87 1.74 -10.35
N LEU A 5 22.61 1.09 -11.48
CA LEU A 5 21.52 0.13 -11.63
C LEU A 5 21.92 -1.23 -11.07
N SER A 6 21.03 -1.80 -10.26
CA SER A 6 21.03 -3.22 -9.86
C SER A 6 19.65 -3.83 -10.12
N LYS A 7 19.62 -5.10 -10.49
CA LYS A 7 18.38 -5.90 -10.58
C LYS A 7 18.06 -6.64 -9.28
N GLU A 8 18.79 -6.33 -8.24
CA GLU A 8 18.62 -6.90 -6.90
C GLU A 8 18.57 -5.80 -5.86
N ILE A 9 17.88 -6.06 -4.75
CA ILE A 9 17.86 -5.19 -3.58
C ILE A 9 18.96 -5.67 -2.61
N SER A 10 19.98 -4.85 -2.47
CA SER A 10 21.15 -5.19 -1.63
C SER A 10 20.82 -5.10 -0.12
N PRO A 11 21.57 -5.81 0.75
CA PRO A 11 21.31 -5.79 2.20
C PRO A 11 21.39 -4.40 2.84
N ASP A 12 22.24 -3.51 2.35
CA ASP A 12 22.32 -2.13 2.83
C ASP A 12 21.11 -1.27 2.42
N LEU A 13 20.46 -1.61 1.29
CA LEU A 13 19.16 -1.02 0.93
C LEU A 13 18.05 -1.48 1.88
N VAL A 14 17.99 -2.77 2.22
CA VAL A 14 17.03 -3.27 3.22
C VAL A 14 17.21 -2.51 4.54
N GLN A 15 18.47 -2.34 5.02
CA GLN A 15 18.76 -1.56 6.21
C GLN A 15 18.34 -0.07 6.08
N LEU A 16 18.42 0.52 4.89
CA LEU A 16 17.93 1.88 4.66
C LEU A 16 16.41 1.93 4.81
N PHE A 17 15.68 0.96 4.26
CA PHE A 17 14.22 0.90 4.36
C PHE A 17 13.75 0.65 5.80
N GLU A 18 14.39 -0.25 6.55
CA GLU A 18 14.10 -0.52 7.97
C GLU A 18 14.26 0.73 8.86
N ARG A 19 15.21 1.60 8.52
CA ARG A 19 15.43 2.87 9.25
C ARG A 19 14.51 3.99 8.80
N THR A 20 13.82 3.82 7.67
CA THR A 20 12.96 4.86 7.11
C THR A 20 11.70 5.02 7.96
N VAL A 21 11.49 6.24 8.45
CA VAL A 21 10.26 6.62 9.16
C VAL A 21 9.30 7.21 8.14
N LEU A 22 8.14 6.60 8.04
CA LEU A 22 7.05 7.02 7.16
C LEU A 22 6.03 7.86 7.92
N GLY A 23 5.11 8.46 7.19
CA GLY A 23 3.96 9.19 7.73
C GLY A 23 3.92 10.65 7.33
N THR A 24 2.72 11.20 7.39
CA THR A 24 2.39 12.58 6.99
C THR A 24 1.51 13.22 8.04
N ASN A 25 1.29 14.53 7.94
CA ASN A 25 0.43 15.28 8.87
C ASN A 25 0.77 15.05 10.36
N GLY A 26 2.06 14.86 10.67
CA GLY A 26 2.53 14.59 12.03
C GLY A 26 2.48 13.11 12.45
N ALA A 27 1.87 12.22 11.70
CA ALA A 27 1.99 10.79 11.92
C ALA A 27 3.43 10.31 11.66
N LYS A 28 3.88 9.30 12.42
CA LYS A 28 5.16 8.63 12.23
C LYS A 28 5.00 7.15 12.52
N TYR A 29 5.41 6.32 11.58
CA TYR A 29 5.43 4.87 11.73
C TYR A 29 6.58 4.25 10.95
N LYS A 30 6.92 3.01 11.30
CA LYS A 30 7.86 2.18 10.57
C LYS A 30 7.20 0.84 10.24
N HIS A 31 7.56 0.29 9.12
CA HIS A 31 7.24 -1.10 8.81
C HIS A 31 8.17 -2.02 9.58
N LEU A 32 7.63 -3.05 10.21
CA LEU A 32 8.41 -4.09 10.89
C LEU A 32 8.67 -5.29 9.97
N ASP A 33 7.94 -5.40 8.86
CA ASP A 33 8.01 -6.49 7.89
C ASP A 33 8.81 -6.13 6.64
N VAL A 34 9.79 -5.21 6.74
CA VAL A 34 10.54 -4.69 5.58
C VAL A 34 11.19 -5.82 4.77
N ALA A 35 11.82 -6.79 5.42
CA ALA A 35 12.46 -7.91 4.72
C ALA A 35 11.44 -8.74 3.91
N GLN A 36 10.25 -9.00 4.47
CA GLN A 36 9.17 -9.69 3.78
C GLN A 36 8.62 -8.84 2.62
N SER A 37 8.38 -7.56 2.86
CA SER A 37 7.92 -6.61 1.85
C SER A 37 8.91 -6.50 0.68
N VAL A 38 10.22 -6.47 0.97
CA VAL A 38 11.28 -6.47 -0.04
C VAL A 38 11.29 -7.77 -0.85
N ALA A 39 11.08 -8.92 -0.22
CA ALA A 39 11.00 -10.21 -0.91
C ALA A 39 9.82 -10.28 -1.92
N HIS A 40 8.77 -9.48 -1.71
CA HIS A 40 7.64 -9.32 -2.65
C HIS A 40 7.89 -8.27 -3.74
N THR A 41 9.08 -7.66 -3.80
CA THR A 41 9.41 -6.70 -4.87
C THR A 41 9.68 -7.45 -6.16
N ASP A 42 8.72 -7.42 -7.06
CA ASP A 42 8.79 -8.13 -8.34
C ASP A 42 9.71 -7.43 -9.34
N ASN A 43 10.63 -8.17 -9.96
CA ASN A 43 11.56 -7.69 -10.97
C ASN A 43 12.17 -6.31 -10.64
N PRO A 44 12.91 -6.16 -9.52
CA PRO A 44 13.39 -4.87 -9.06
C PRO A 44 14.39 -4.25 -10.02
N LEU A 45 14.24 -2.95 -10.25
CA LEU A 45 15.24 -2.09 -10.88
C LEU A 45 15.64 -1.04 -9.84
N SER A 46 16.77 -1.23 -9.20
CA SER A 46 17.24 -0.43 -8.09
C SER A 46 18.37 0.50 -8.52
N PHE A 47 18.16 1.80 -8.43
CA PHE A 47 19.13 2.84 -8.75
C PHE A 47 19.67 3.42 -7.45
N SER A 48 20.90 3.07 -7.11
CA SER A 48 21.58 3.49 -5.89
C SER A 48 22.55 4.61 -6.16
N LEU A 49 22.46 5.68 -5.36
CA LEU A 49 23.42 6.78 -5.36
C LEU A 49 24.36 6.63 -4.16
N ARG A 50 25.66 6.47 -4.43
CA ARG A 50 26.68 6.27 -3.39
C ARG A 50 27.73 7.39 -3.37
N ARG A 51 28.26 7.65 -2.20
CA ARG A 51 29.41 8.53 -1.99
C ARG A 51 30.40 7.83 -1.07
N ARG A 52 31.61 7.52 -1.58
CA ARG A 52 32.62 6.74 -0.83
C ARG A 52 31.98 5.48 -0.21
N GLU A 53 31.32 4.68 -1.03
CA GLU A 53 30.59 3.45 -0.69
C GLU A 53 29.36 3.62 0.23
N GLN A 54 29.15 4.78 0.82
CA GLN A 54 27.96 5.05 1.60
C GLN A 54 26.77 5.30 0.70
N LEU A 55 25.68 4.57 0.93
CA LEU A 55 24.39 4.77 0.26
C LEU A 55 23.77 6.09 0.72
N ILE A 56 23.48 6.99 -0.25
CA ILE A 56 22.88 8.30 -0.01
C ILE A 56 21.40 8.32 -0.35
N ALA A 57 21.07 7.73 -1.50
CA ALA A 57 19.71 7.68 -2.02
C ALA A 57 19.49 6.40 -2.81
N ASN A 58 18.25 6.02 -2.90
CA ASN A 58 17.80 4.92 -3.74
C ASN A 58 16.46 5.23 -4.39
N ILE A 59 16.31 4.78 -5.63
CA ILE A 59 15.05 4.76 -6.36
C ILE A 59 14.85 3.32 -6.82
N THR A 60 13.81 2.64 -6.33
CA THR A 60 13.52 1.26 -6.74
C THR A 60 12.18 1.21 -7.46
N PHE A 61 12.18 0.55 -8.60
CA PHE A 61 11.00 0.26 -9.38
C PHE A 61 10.74 -1.24 -9.43
N CYS A 62 9.47 -1.62 -9.56
CA CYS A 62 9.05 -2.95 -9.98
C CYS A 62 8.76 -2.89 -11.48
N GLN A 63 9.45 -3.72 -12.26
CA GLN A 63 9.15 -3.86 -13.70
C GLN A 63 7.96 -4.79 -13.88
N ARG A 64 6.86 -4.26 -14.41
CA ARG A 64 5.60 -4.98 -14.63
C ARG A 64 5.28 -5.08 -16.12
N PRO A 65 4.44 -6.04 -16.55
CA PRO A 65 4.17 -6.23 -17.98
C PRO A 65 3.63 -4.96 -18.68
N PHE A 66 2.91 -4.12 -17.96
CA PHE A 66 2.27 -2.92 -18.49
C PHE A 66 3.07 -1.63 -18.28
N GLY A 67 4.02 -1.61 -17.34
CA GLY A 67 4.78 -0.40 -17.01
C GLY A 67 5.65 -0.57 -15.77
N LEU A 68 6.03 0.54 -15.16
CA LEU A 68 6.92 0.60 -14.02
C LEU A 68 6.20 1.11 -12.78
N TYR A 69 6.26 0.39 -11.68
CA TYR A 69 5.82 0.87 -10.38
C TYR A 69 7.01 1.42 -9.59
N LEU A 70 7.01 2.72 -9.26
CA LEU A 70 8.00 3.32 -8.36
C LEU A 70 7.64 2.97 -6.93
N ARG A 71 8.33 1.98 -6.37
CA ARG A 71 8.04 1.42 -5.05
C ARG A 71 8.74 2.18 -3.92
N TYR A 72 10.01 2.46 -4.07
CA TYR A 72 10.79 3.16 -3.05
C TYR A 72 11.52 4.36 -3.65
N PHE A 73 11.42 5.49 -2.96
CA PHE A 73 12.22 6.66 -3.21
C PHE A 73 12.76 7.18 -1.88
N SER A 74 13.92 6.66 -1.50
CA SER A 74 14.48 6.83 -0.17
C SER A 74 15.78 7.62 -0.18
N PHE A 75 15.96 8.44 0.84
CA PHE A 75 17.21 9.18 1.10
C PHE A 75 17.66 8.89 2.53
N ASP A 76 18.96 8.68 2.73
CA ASP A 76 19.51 8.63 4.07
C ASP A 76 19.23 9.98 4.79
N SER A 77 18.71 9.89 6.02
CA SER A 77 18.27 11.04 6.81
C SER A 77 19.38 12.08 7.04
N LYS A 78 20.66 11.66 7.03
CA LYS A 78 21.82 12.53 7.15
C LYS A 78 21.99 13.48 5.97
N PHE A 79 21.45 13.12 4.80
CA PHE A 79 21.53 13.92 3.58
C PHE A 79 20.21 14.60 3.23
N GLN A 80 19.19 14.43 4.05
CA GLN A 80 17.93 15.16 3.88
C GLN A 80 18.08 16.59 4.39
N SER A 81 17.81 17.58 3.53
CA SER A 81 17.76 18.98 3.96
C SER A 81 16.62 19.19 4.96
N LYS A 82 16.91 19.83 6.10
CA LYS A 82 15.93 20.15 7.16
C LYS A 82 14.98 21.32 6.80
N GLY A 83 14.98 21.84 5.59
CA GLY A 83 14.20 22.98 5.17
C GLY A 83 13.25 22.72 4.00
N LYS A 84 12.42 23.72 3.67
CA LYS A 84 11.61 23.77 2.43
C LYS A 84 12.51 23.99 1.18
N ALA A 85 13.68 23.33 1.13
CA ALA A 85 14.59 23.49 0.01
C ALA A 85 13.91 22.97 -1.26
N ARG A 86 13.48 23.88 -2.10
CA ARG A 86 13.15 23.58 -3.48
C ARG A 86 14.41 23.05 -4.15
N MET A 87 14.30 21.91 -4.81
CA MET A 87 15.41 21.35 -5.57
C MET A 87 15.81 22.40 -6.63
N ASN A 88 17.08 22.84 -6.60
CA ASN A 88 17.55 23.76 -7.63
C ASN A 88 17.36 23.10 -9.00
N PRO A 89 16.69 23.74 -9.99
CA PRO A 89 16.51 23.17 -11.31
C PRO A 89 17.83 22.74 -11.99
N LYS A 90 18.92 23.35 -11.63
CA LYS A 90 20.28 23.04 -12.11
C LYS A 90 21.07 22.10 -11.19
N SER A 91 20.41 21.44 -10.21
CA SER A 91 21.14 20.52 -9.33
C SER A 91 21.55 19.27 -10.08
N VAL A 92 22.80 18.85 -9.89
CA VAL A 92 23.34 17.59 -10.48
C VAL A 92 22.44 16.40 -10.15
N LEU A 93 21.91 16.35 -8.95
CA LEU A 93 21.01 15.27 -8.53
C LEU A 93 19.70 15.24 -9.34
N LYS A 94 19.13 16.39 -9.67
CA LYS A 94 17.91 16.45 -10.50
C LYS A 94 18.19 15.88 -11.90
N VAL A 95 19.28 16.32 -12.53
CA VAL A 95 19.67 15.81 -13.85
C VAL A 95 19.88 14.29 -13.83
N GLN A 96 20.56 13.77 -12.81
CA GLN A 96 20.78 12.34 -12.67
C GLN A 96 19.49 11.54 -12.47
N ILE A 97 18.52 12.07 -11.72
CA ILE A 97 17.21 11.42 -11.56
C ILE A 97 16.43 11.45 -12.89
N GLU A 98 16.49 12.54 -13.63
CA GLU A 98 15.87 12.61 -14.96
C GLU A 98 16.50 11.61 -15.94
N GLU A 99 17.83 11.44 -15.92
CA GLU A 99 18.53 10.41 -16.68
C GLU A 99 18.04 9.00 -16.35
N VAL A 100 17.81 8.70 -15.05
CA VAL A 100 17.22 7.43 -14.60
C VAL A 100 15.83 7.22 -15.22
N PHE A 101 14.96 8.23 -15.21
CA PHE A 101 13.62 8.10 -15.81
C PHE A 101 13.68 7.92 -17.33
N ILE A 102 14.56 8.62 -18.03
CA ILE A 102 14.74 8.45 -19.47
C ILE A 102 15.25 7.05 -19.80
N ASP A 103 16.22 6.54 -19.05
CA ASP A 103 16.75 5.17 -19.22
C ASP A 103 15.64 4.13 -19.01
N LEU A 104 14.83 4.31 -17.99
CA LEU A 104 13.69 3.43 -17.68
C LEU A 104 12.63 3.43 -18.79
N GLU A 105 12.22 4.59 -19.26
CA GLU A 105 11.24 4.73 -20.34
C GLU A 105 11.74 4.07 -21.63
N THR A 106 13.01 4.22 -21.91
CA THR A 106 13.64 3.67 -23.13
C THR A 106 13.78 2.15 -23.07
N ASN A 107 14.21 1.59 -21.93
CA ASN A 107 14.66 0.19 -21.84
C ASN A 107 13.70 -0.73 -21.11
N TYR A 108 12.75 -0.20 -20.30
CA TYR A 108 11.95 -1.00 -19.38
C TYR A 108 10.46 -0.63 -19.34
N GLY A 109 9.97 0.25 -20.21
CA GLY A 109 8.64 0.87 -20.12
C GLY A 109 7.43 -0.08 -20.23
N GLY A 110 7.62 -1.36 -20.55
CA GLY A 110 6.53 -2.32 -20.71
C GLY A 110 5.61 -2.02 -21.90
N THR A 111 4.44 -2.67 -21.95
CA THR A 111 3.51 -2.57 -23.10
C THR A 111 2.77 -1.23 -23.19
N GLN A 112 2.54 -0.56 -22.06
CA GLN A 112 1.81 0.70 -21.98
C GLN A 112 2.70 1.91 -21.68
N ASN A 113 3.98 1.67 -21.46
CA ASN A 113 5.05 2.65 -21.28
C ASN A 113 4.72 3.79 -20.32
N PHE A 114 4.21 3.46 -19.13
CA PHE A 114 4.00 4.42 -18.05
C PHE A 114 4.77 4.04 -16.79
N CYS A 115 5.11 5.06 -16.01
CA CYS A 115 5.59 4.88 -14.64
C CYS A 115 4.55 5.43 -13.67
N TYR A 116 4.26 4.70 -12.57
CA TYR A 116 3.29 5.16 -11.57
C TYR A 116 3.81 4.98 -10.14
N ALA A 117 3.23 5.76 -9.24
CA ALA A 117 3.54 5.72 -7.81
C ALA A 117 2.31 6.09 -6.97
N TYR A 118 2.38 5.75 -5.69
CA TYR A 118 1.39 6.14 -4.69
C TYR A 118 1.97 7.23 -3.78
N ILE A 119 1.25 8.34 -3.63
CA ILE A 119 1.70 9.49 -2.82
C ILE A 119 0.56 9.94 -1.89
N ASP A 120 0.79 9.90 -0.58
CA ASP A 120 -0.16 10.47 0.38
C ASP A 120 -0.47 11.93 0.01
N THR A 121 -1.75 12.29 -0.10
CA THR A 121 -2.20 13.64 -0.51
C THR A 121 -1.66 14.75 0.37
N LYS A 122 -1.32 14.44 1.64
CA LYS A 122 -0.73 15.37 2.60
C LYS A 122 0.80 15.44 2.53
N ASN A 123 1.45 14.58 1.72
CA ASN A 123 2.89 14.61 1.51
C ASN A 123 3.29 15.63 0.44
N VAL A 124 3.20 16.91 0.80
CA VAL A 124 3.51 18.05 -0.08
C VAL A 124 4.89 17.93 -0.74
N ARG A 125 5.87 17.38 -0.03
CA ARG A 125 7.24 17.22 -0.55
C ARG A 125 7.29 16.17 -1.66
N SER A 126 6.72 14.99 -1.46
CA SER A 126 6.68 13.93 -2.47
C SER A 126 5.84 14.36 -3.67
N LYS A 127 4.71 15.03 -3.44
CA LYS A 127 3.86 15.56 -4.51
C LYS A 127 4.62 16.56 -5.38
N TRP A 128 5.23 17.57 -4.77
CA TRP A 128 6.05 18.53 -5.50
C TRP A 128 7.20 17.86 -6.26
N MET A 129 7.84 16.86 -5.67
CA MET A 129 8.93 16.13 -6.31
C MET A 129 8.43 15.32 -7.50
N SER A 130 7.31 14.60 -7.38
CA SER A 130 6.72 13.86 -8.49
C SER A 130 6.32 14.77 -9.65
N GLU A 131 5.69 15.91 -9.36
CA GLU A 131 5.35 16.94 -10.38
C GLU A 131 6.61 17.45 -11.09
N THR A 132 7.72 17.65 -10.34
CA THR A 132 9.02 18.09 -10.92
C THR A 132 9.59 17.09 -11.92
N PHE A 133 9.29 15.80 -11.78
CA PHE A 133 9.68 14.73 -12.69
C PHE A 133 8.57 14.29 -13.64
N GLY A 134 7.57 15.13 -13.86
CA GLY A 134 6.55 14.94 -14.88
C GLY A 134 5.42 13.98 -14.52
N PHE A 135 5.31 13.55 -13.25
CA PHE A 135 4.16 12.79 -12.80
C PHE A 135 2.93 13.69 -12.64
N LYS A 136 1.77 13.15 -12.95
CA LYS A 136 0.47 13.81 -12.79
C LYS A 136 -0.48 12.89 -12.01
N THR A 137 -1.26 13.45 -11.10
CA THR A 137 -2.32 12.70 -10.40
C THR A 137 -3.41 12.34 -11.40
N LYS A 138 -3.70 11.05 -11.55
CA LYS A 138 -4.70 10.50 -12.49
C LYS A 138 -5.77 9.66 -11.82
N ALA A 139 -5.53 9.19 -10.59
CA ALA A 139 -6.50 8.47 -9.79
C ALA A 139 -6.28 8.75 -8.31
N LYS A 140 -7.23 8.35 -7.48
CA LYS A 140 -7.15 8.46 -6.03
C LYS A 140 -7.51 7.13 -5.37
N LEU A 141 -6.74 6.77 -4.37
CA LEU A 141 -7.04 5.64 -3.49
C LEU A 141 -7.56 6.13 -2.16
N ALA A 142 -8.50 5.38 -1.62
CA ALA A 142 -8.93 5.49 -0.24
C ALA A 142 -8.21 4.46 0.61
N THR A 143 -7.65 4.89 1.72
CA THR A 143 -7.20 4.02 2.82
C THR A 143 -8.34 3.97 3.83
N GLN A 144 -9.12 2.91 3.77
CA GLN A 144 -10.28 2.70 4.61
C GLN A 144 -9.91 1.83 5.81
N SER A 145 -10.02 2.38 7.02
CA SER A 145 -9.89 1.58 8.24
C SER A 145 -11.20 0.87 8.58
N TYR A 146 -11.09 -0.39 8.96
CA TYR A 146 -12.18 -1.19 9.53
C TYR A 146 -11.74 -1.74 10.88
N SER A 147 -12.61 -1.70 11.90
CA SER A 147 -12.22 -2.17 13.25
C SER A 147 -13.39 -2.73 14.04
N ARG A 148 -13.09 -3.73 14.88
CA ARG A 148 -14.01 -4.31 15.86
C ARG A 148 -13.28 -4.52 17.18
N LEU A 149 -13.86 -4.02 18.28
CA LEU A 149 -13.34 -4.29 19.64
C LEU A 149 -13.50 -5.75 20.03
N PHE A 150 -14.58 -6.37 19.60
CA PHE A 150 -14.93 -7.76 19.86
C PHE A 150 -15.44 -8.38 18.55
N PRO A 151 -14.55 -8.76 17.63
CA PRO A 151 -14.93 -9.33 16.35
C PRO A 151 -15.65 -10.67 16.56
N LYS A 152 -16.75 -10.87 15.86
CA LYS A 152 -17.59 -12.06 15.96
C LYS A 152 -17.16 -13.12 14.97
N GLN A 153 -17.01 -14.33 15.43
CA GLN A 153 -16.78 -15.47 14.56
C GLN A 153 -17.98 -15.67 13.62
N GLN A 154 -17.67 -16.02 12.38
CA GLN A 154 -18.64 -16.41 11.37
C GLN A 154 -18.52 -17.91 11.13
N GLN A 155 -19.60 -18.67 11.39
CA GLN A 155 -19.56 -20.14 11.32
C GLN A 155 -19.17 -20.66 9.94
N ASN A 156 -19.59 -19.97 8.88
CA ASN A 156 -19.38 -20.38 7.50
C ASN A 156 -18.19 -19.65 6.85
N LEU A 157 -17.25 -19.15 7.65
CA LEU A 157 -16.01 -18.57 7.18
C LEU A 157 -14.87 -19.57 7.30
N SER A 158 -14.22 -19.86 6.19
CA SER A 158 -13.01 -20.68 6.09
C SER A 158 -11.85 -19.88 5.54
N ILE A 159 -10.62 -20.28 5.88
CA ILE A 159 -9.41 -19.87 5.17
C ILE A 159 -8.99 -21.05 4.31
N GLU A 160 -8.92 -20.84 3.02
CA GLU A 160 -8.69 -21.85 2.00
C GLU A 160 -7.47 -21.49 1.15
N LYS A 161 -6.74 -22.47 0.65
CA LYS A 161 -5.73 -22.21 -0.39
C LYS A 161 -6.41 -21.77 -1.67
N ILE A 162 -5.80 -20.81 -2.36
CA ILE A 162 -6.28 -20.35 -3.66
C ILE A 162 -6.38 -21.55 -4.63
N ASN A 163 -7.51 -21.66 -5.31
CA ASN A 163 -7.79 -22.68 -6.31
C ASN A 163 -8.33 -22.05 -7.60
N THR A 164 -8.65 -22.87 -8.60
CA THR A 164 -9.13 -22.42 -9.91
C THR A 164 -10.47 -21.67 -9.85
N GLU A 165 -11.38 -22.05 -8.93
CA GLU A 165 -12.65 -21.33 -8.71
C GLU A 165 -12.36 -19.89 -8.23
N HIS A 166 -11.49 -19.74 -7.23
CA HIS A 166 -11.11 -18.45 -6.68
C HIS A 166 -10.44 -17.56 -7.75
N LEU A 167 -9.51 -18.12 -8.52
CA LEU A 167 -8.83 -17.39 -9.61
C LEU A 167 -9.82 -16.92 -10.68
N SER A 168 -10.81 -17.75 -11.04
CA SER A 168 -11.84 -17.36 -12.01
C SER A 168 -12.67 -16.17 -11.52
N ILE A 169 -13.05 -16.15 -10.25
CA ILE A 169 -13.83 -15.04 -9.65
C ILE A 169 -13.00 -13.78 -9.58
N ILE A 170 -11.72 -13.88 -9.18
CA ILE A 170 -10.78 -12.77 -9.14
C ILE A 170 -10.63 -12.16 -10.53
N GLU A 171 -10.35 -13.00 -11.53
CA GLU A 171 -10.19 -12.58 -12.92
C GLU A 171 -11.45 -11.87 -13.46
N GLN A 172 -12.64 -12.43 -13.22
CA GLN A 172 -13.90 -11.80 -13.62
C GLN A 172 -14.10 -10.43 -12.97
N THR A 173 -13.66 -10.27 -11.72
CA THR A 173 -13.82 -9.03 -10.96
C THR A 173 -12.82 -7.97 -11.40
N TYR A 174 -11.54 -8.33 -11.59
CA TYR A 174 -10.43 -7.36 -11.67
C TYR A 174 -9.73 -7.26 -13.03
N LYS A 175 -9.96 -8.18 -13.99
CA LYS A 175 -9.25 -8.21 -15.29
C LYS A 175 -9.28 -6.90 -16.08
N HIS A 176 -10.29 -6.06 -15.84
CA HIS A 176 -10.45 -4.77 -16.51
C HIS A 176 -9.82 -3.61 -15.76
N TYR A 177 -9.34 -3.83 -14.51
CA TYR A 177 -8.70 -2.76 -13.74
C TYR A 177 -7.35 -2.39 -14.32
N THR A 178 -7.06 -1.10 -14.27
CA THR A 178 -5.73 -0.58 -14.61
C THR A 178 -4.68 -1.17 -13.67
N ALA A 179 -3.57 -1.62 -14.22
CA ALA A 179 -2.45 -2.21 -13.48
C ALA A 179 -2.76 -3.53 -12.75
N TYR A 180 -3.76 -4.29 -13.22
CA TYR A 180 -4.07 -5.61 -12.67
C TYR A 180 -2.96 -6.63 -12.92
N LEU A 181 -2.60 -7.40 -11.88
CA LEU A 181 -1.50 -8.36 -11.87
C LEU A 181 -2.02 -9.80 -11.75
N THR A 182 -2.25 -10.49 -12.86
CA THR A 182 -2.80 -11.86 -12.91
C THR A 182 -1.90 -12.90 -12.21
N TYR A 183 -0.59 -12.82 -12.39
CA TYR A 183 0.36 -13.79 -11.84
C TYR A 183 0.51 -13.73 -10.32
N TYR A 184 0.08 -12.65 -9.72
CA TYR A 184 0.28 -12.38 -8.30
C TYR A 184 -0.60 -13.25 -7.39
N PHE A 185 -1.72 -13.76 -7.92
CA PHE A 185 -2.72 -14.51 -7.15
C PHE A 185 -2.61 -16.02 -7.30
N GLN A 186 -1.58 -16.54 -7.96
CA GLN A 186 -1.47 -17.98 -8.20
C GLN A 186 -1.23 -18.80 -6.93
N ASN A 187 -0.76 -18.16 -5.85
CA ASN A 187 -0.49 -18.81 -4.58
C ASN A 187 -1.04 -17.97 -3.41
N GLY A 188 -1.21 -18.59 -2.25
CA GLY A 188 -1.65 -17.95 -1.02
C GLY A 188 -2.94 -18.50 -0.47
N GLU A 189 -3.50 -17.78 0.48
CA GLU A 189 -4.75 -18.13 1.16
C GLU A 189 -5.79 -17.03 0.94
N VAL A 190 -7.06 -17.46 0.91
CA VAL A 190 -8.22 -16.59 0.83
C VAL A 190 -9.19 -16.92 1.96
N ALA A 191 -9.76 -15.89 2.55
CA ALA A 191 -10.91 -16.03 3.42
C ALA A 191 -12.17 -16.14 2.57
N CYS A 192 -12.96 -17.19 2.77
CA CYS A 192 -14.18 -17.48 2.03
C CYS A 192 -15.37 -17.51 2.99
N LEU A 193 -16.37 -16.67 2.74
CA LEU A 193 -17.66 -16.71 3.41
C LEU A 193 -18.66 -17.43 2.50
N ARG A 194 -19.25 -18.52 2.99
CA ARG A 194 -20.22 -19.33 2.23
C ARG A 194 -21.59 -19.29 2.90
N ASP A 195 -22.64 -19.62 2.20
CA ASP A 195 -23.94 -19.89 2.80
C ASP A 195 -24.05 -21.36 3.28
N ASN A 196 -25.21 -21.73 3.83
CA ASN A 196 -25.45 -23.08 4.34
C ASN A 196 -25.51 -24.16 3.22
N SER A 197 -25.63 -23.77 1.96
CA SER A 197 -25.56 -24.67 0.81
C SER A 197 -24.13 -24.84 0.26
N GLY A 198 -23.17 -24.10 0.82
CA GLY A 198 -21.77 -24.09 0.37
C GLY A 198 -21.49 -23.07 -0.74
N LYS A 199 -22.47 -22.28 -1.19
CA LYS A 199 -22.30 -21.24 -2.19
C LYS A 199 -21.47 -20.10 -1.66
N LEU A 200 -20.44 -19.64 -2.42
CA LEU A 200 -19.59 -18.53 -2.05
C LEU A 200 -20.38 -17.20 -2.08
N LEU A 201 -20.39 -16.49 -0.97
CA LEU A 201 -21.03 -15.19 -0.80
C LEU A 201 -20.05 -14.03 -0.97
N ALA A 202 -18.89 -14.13 -0.33
CA ALA A 202 -17.83 -13.16 -0.39
C ALA A 202 -16.49 -13.84 -0.14
N MET A 203 -15.41 -13.29 -0.71
CA MET A 203 -14.04 -13.74 -0.42
C MET A 203 -13.07 -12.57 -0.45
N ALA A 204 -11.94 -12.73 0.26
CA ALA A 204 -10.82 -11.80 0.20
C ALA A 204 -9.49 -12.55 0.37
N LYS A 205 -8.51 -12.24 -0.49
CA LYS A 205 -7.10 -12.49 -0.18
C LYS A 205 -6.64 -11.38 0.79
N PHE A 206 -5.74 -11.70 1.69
CA PHE A 206 -5.29 -10.72 2.69
C PHE A 206 -3.83 -10.98 3.10
N GLU A 207 -3.20 -9.91 3.59
CA GLU A 207 -1.88 -9.96 4.19
C GLU A 207 -1.96 -9.50 5.64
N LYS A 208 -1.05 -10.03 6.50
CA LYS A 208 -0.83 -9.53 7.86
C LYS A 208 0.35 -8.58 7.84
N VAL A 209 0.15 -7.39 8.38
CA VAL A 209 1.13 -6.31 8.35
C VAL A 209 1.41 -5.83 9.75
N ARG A 210 2.69 -5.52 10.04
CA ARG A 210 3.14 -5.04 11.34
C ARG A 210 3.82 -3.68 11.24
N TRP A 211 3.30 -2.71 11.99
CA TRP A 211 3.87 -1.37 12.09
C TRP A 211 4.27 -1.02 13.52
N GLU A 212 5.39 -0.32 13.67
CA GLU A 212 5.71 0.45 14.87
C GLU A 212 5.12 1.86 14.71
N ILE A 213 4.12 2.22 15.52
CA ILE A 213 3.48 3.54 15.48
C ILE A 213 4.17 4.45 16.49
N GLN A 214 5.01 5.37 16.00
CA GLN A 214 5.77 6.29 16.84
C GLN A 214 4.97 7.56 17.18
N ARG A 215 4.03 7.95 16.31
CA ARG A 215 3.18 9.13 16.51
C ARG A 215 1.90 9.02 15.68
N LEU A 216 0.77 9.32 16.27
CA LEU A 216 -0.50 9.47 15.56
C LEU A 216 -0.59 10.85 14.87
N PRO A 217 -1.50 11.02 13.89
CA PRO A 217 -1.70 12.33 13.25
C PRO A 217 -2.21 13.38 14.26
N GLY A 218 -1.93 14.65 13.95
CA GLY A 218 -2.38 15.77 14.76
C GLY A 218 -1.37 16.27 15.80
N LYS A 219 -1.73 17.38 16.47
CA LYS A 219 -0.81 18.10 17.39
C LYS A 219 -0.40 17.26 18.61
N LEU A 220 -1.33 16.49 19.17
CA LEU A 220 -1.14 15.67 20.36
C LEU A 220 -0.77 14.20 20.06
N GLY A 221 -0.49 13.85 18.80
CA GLY A 221 -0.29 12.48 18.36
C GLY A 221 0.80 11.70 19.12
N GLY A 222 1.87 12.36 19.56
CA GLY A 222 2.89 11.73 20.41
C GLY A 222 2.40 11.38 21.81
N LEU A 223 1.64 12.27 22.44
CA LEU A 223 1.02 12.03 23.75
C LEU A 223 -0.02 10.92 23.67
N GLN A 224 -0.83 10.92 22.62
CA GLN A 224 -1.83 9.88 22.37
C GLN A 224 -1.18 8.49 22.30
N VAL A 225 -0.08 8.32 21.57
CA VAL A 225 0.66 7.05 21.49
C VAL A 225 1.16 6.61 22.87
N GLN A 226 1.64 7.53 23.71
CA GLN A 226 2.09 7.20 25.05
C GLN A 226 0.94 6.78 25.99
N LEU A 227 -0.26 7.31 25.80
CA LEU A 227 -1.44 7.01 26.61
C LEU A 227 -2.18 5.74 26.16
N LEU A 228 -2.06 5.34 24.91
CA LEU A 228 -2.75 4.16 24.36
C LEU A 228 -2.61 2.89 25.20
N PRO A 229 -1.39 2.52 25.71
CA PRO A 229 -1.24 1.30 26.52
C PRO A 229 -2.06 1.30 27.80
N TYR A 230 -2.44 2.46 28.33
CA TYR A 230 -3.23 2.63 29.53
C TYR A 230 -4.75 2.66 29.27
N LEU A 231 -5.16 2.59 28.01
CA LEU A 231 -6.57 2.61 27.60
C LEU A 231 -6.95 1.23 27.01
N PRO A 232 -7.47 0.29 27.83
CA PRO A 232 -7.60 -1.12 27.46
C PRO A 232 -8.35 -1.37 26.15
N LEU A 233 -9.42 -0.61 25.91
CA LEU A 233 -10.21 -0.75 24.68
C LEU A 233 -9.50 -0.21 23.43
N LEU A 234 -8.82 0.93 23.56
CA LEU A 234 -8.08 1.51 22.44
C LEU A 234 -6.79 0.73 22.14
N ASN A 235 -6.14 0.19 23.19
CA ASN A 235 -4.96 -0.66 23.03
C ASN A 235 -5.25 -1.95 22.24
N ARG A 236 -6.50 -2.44 22.24
CA ARG A 236 -6.89 -3.54 21.33
C ARG A 236 -6.87 -3.13 19.87
N LEU A 237 -7.23 -1.88 19.57
CA LEU A 237 -7.32 -1.38 18.21
C LEU A 237 -5.99 -0.87 17.66
N ILE A 238 -5.13 -0.34 18.54
CA ILE A 238 -3.82 0.22 18.15
C ILE A 238 -2.79 -0.18 19.22
N GLN A 239 -1.80 -0.95 18.83
CA GLN A 239 -0.66 -1.37 19.66
C GLN A 239 0.60 -0.65 19.18
N PRO A 240 1.04 0.44 19.82
CA PRO A 240 2.06 1.33 19.26
C PRO A 240 3.41 0.64 18.95
N LYS A 241 3.84 -0.30 19.78
CA LYS A 241 5.14 -0.97 19.64
C LYS A 241 5.16 -1.96 18.47
N GLU A 242 4.06 -2.70 18.31
CA GLU A 242 3.88 -3.68 17.25
C GLU A 242 2.39 -3.80 16.94
N HIS A 243 1.94 -2.94 16.05
CA HIS A 243 0.55 -2.94 15.59
C HIS A 243 0.39 -3.88 14.41
N THR A 244 -0.23 -5.04 14.68
CA THR A 244 -0.57 -6.02 13.66
C THR A 244 -2.00 -5.80 13.20
N PHE A 245 -2.21 -5.76 11.89
CA PHE A 245 -3.52 -5.58 11.26
C PHE A 245 -3.60 -6.35 9.94
N LEU A 246 -4.83 -6.55 9.44
CA LEU A 246 -5.06 -7.17 8.15
C LEU A 246 -5.11 -6.12 7.03
N VAL A 247 -4.66 -6.52 5.87
CA VAL A 247 -4.83 -5.77 4.62
C VAL A 247 -5.52 -6.69 3.61
N PRO A 248 -6.84 -6.54 3.41
CA PRO A 248 -7.52 -7.25 2.33
C PRO A 248 -7.06 -6.69 0.99
N GLU A 249 -6.63 -7.58 0.13
CA GLU A 249 -5.98 -7.25 -1.15
C GLU A 249 -6.93 -7.37 -2.33
N VAL A 250 -7.67 -8.46 -2.34
CA VAL A 250 -8.67 -8.78 -3.36
C VAL A 250 -9.97 -9.09 -2.64
N VAL A 251 -10.96 -8.26 -2.83
CA VAL A 251 -12.27 -8.45 -2.21
C VAL A 251 -13.30 -8.68 -3.30
N CYS A 252 -13.87 -9.89 -3.35
CA CYS A 252 -14.90 -10.26 -4.30
C CYS A 252 -16.23 -10.51 -3.58
N ASN A 253 -17.33 -10.09 -4.19
CA ASN A 253 -18.67 -10.21 -3.63
C ASN A 253 -19.65 -10.86 -4.62
N PRO A 254 -19.53 -12.18 -4.87
CA PRO A 254 -20.42 -12.90 -5.80
C PRO A 254 -21.91 -12.84 -5.43
N SER A 255 -22.25 -12.68 -4.14
CA SER A 255 -23.63 -12.53 -3.69
C SER A 255 -24.26 -11.20 -4.09
N GLY A 256 -23.45 -10.14 -4.26
CA GLY A 256 -23.90 -8.77 -4.48
C GLY A 256 -24.43 -8.06 -3.21
N ASP A 257 -24.59 -8.77 -2.08
CA ASP A 257 -25.01 -8.15 -0.81
C ASP A 257 -23.77 -7.62 -0.05
N ILE A 258 -23.73 -6.32 0.19
CA ILE A 258 -22.63 -5.66 0.93
C ILE A 258 -22.54 -6.13 2.39
N LYS A 259 -23.60 -6.65 2.98
CA LYS A 259 -23.56 -7.23 4.32
C LYS A 259 -22.62 -8.44 4.41
N ASP A 260 -22.45 -9.15 3.30
CA ASP A 260 -21.53 -10.29 3.27
C ASP A 260 -20.05 -9.84 3.32
N ILE A 261 -19.73 -8.65 2.80
CA ILE A 261 -18.40 -8.04 3.00
C ILE A 261 -18.18 -7.66 4.46
N ASP A 262 -19.17 -7.06 5.13
CA ASP A 262 -19.08 -6.72 6.57
C ASP A 262 -18.88 -7.99 7.42
N ARG A 263 -19.64 -9.04 7.15
CA ARG A 263 -19.49 -10.37 7.77
C ARG A 263 -18.13 -10.99 7.49
N LEU A 264 -17.66 -10.94 6.24
CA LEU A 264 -16.34 -11.45 5.83
C LEU A 264 -15.24 -10.75 6.64
N PHE A 265 -15.21 -9.42 6.66
CA PHE A 265 -14.20 -8.63 7.37
C PHE A 265 -14.21 -8.88 8.88
N GLU A 266 -15.40 -8.89 9.50
CA GLU A 266 -15.52 -9.18 10.93
C GLU A 266 -15.04 -10.61 11.23
N GLY A 267 -15.44 -11.58 10.42
CA GLY A 267 -15.03 -12.98 10.56
C GLY A 267 -13.52 -13.18 10.37
N MET A 268 -12.92 -12.46 9.41
CA MET A 268 -11.45 -12.48 9.22
C MET A 268 -10.72 -11.96 10.47
N LEU A 269 -11.16 -10.83 11.04
CA LEU A 269 -10.59 -10.30 12.28
C LEU A 269 -10.72 -11.30 13.44
N ALA A 270 -11.88 -11.94 13.57
CA ALA A 270 -12.12 -12.95 14.61
C ALA A 270 -11.23 -14.19 14.44
N LYS A 271 -11.09 -14.68 13.21
CA LYS A 271 -10.28 -15.86 12.87
C LYS A 271 -8.80 -15.63 13.13
N GLU A 272 -8.31 -14.43 12.83
CA GLU A 272 -6.92 -14.03 12.95
C GLU A 272 -6.57 -13.43 14.32
N HIS A 273 -7.54 -13.34 15.24
CA HIS A 273 -7.40 -12.72 16.57
C HIS A 273 -6.91 -11.27 16.51
N LEU A 274 -7.32 -10.54 15.48
CA LEU A 274 -6.98 -9.13 15.25
C LEU A 274 -8.20 -8.23 15.41
N HIS A 275 -7.98 -6.93 15.49
CA HIS A 275 -9.03 -5.95 15.79
C HIS A 275 -9.18 -4.85 14.74
N SER A 276 -8.27 -4.79 13.77
CA SER A 276 -8.23 -3.75 12.76
C SER A 276 -7.75 -4.27 11.41
N MET A 277 -8.20 -3.61 10.35
CA MET A 277 -7.67 -3.79 9.00
C MET A 277 -7.65 -2.46 8.25
N LEU A 278 -6.81 -2.38 7.23
CA LEU A 278 -6.75 -1.28 6.27
C LEU A 278 -7.06 -1.83 4.89
N TRP A 279 -8.10 -1.32 4.25
CA TRP A 279 -8.51 -1.70 2.92
C TRP A 279 -8.22 -0.55 1.95
N TRP A 280 -7.39 -0.81 0.95
CA TRP A 280 -7.05 0.17 -0.08
C TRP A 280 -7.85 -0.08 -1.35
N ASN A 281 -8.50 0.98 -1.85
CA ASN A 281 -9.29 0.90 -3.06
C ASN A 281 -9.21 2.19 -3.87
N ASP A 282 -9.33 2.06 -5.18
CA ASP A 282 -9.63 3.21 -6.02
C ASP A 282 -11.00 3.79 -5.62
N THR A 283 -11.07 5.10 -5.46
CA THR A 283 -12.31 5.78 -5.06
C THR A 283 -13.45 5.63 -6.08
N ARG A 284 -13.12 5.21 -7.31
CA ARG A 284 -14.07 4.92 -8.40
C ARG A 284 -14.62 3.48 -8.36
N ASP A 285 -14.03 2.61 -7.55
CA ASP A 285 -14.46 1.22 -7.42
C ASP A 285 -15.91 1.12 -6.94
N ALA A 286 -16.75 0.41 -7.70
CA ALA A 286 -18.18 0.31 -7.41
C ALA A 286 -18.49 -0.47 -6.13
N LEU A 287 -17.68 -1.51 -5.79
CA LEU A 287 -17.83 -2.27 -4.55
C LEU A 287 -17.48 -1.38 -3.35
N TYR A 288 -16.37 -0.65 -3.45
CA TYR A 288 -15.96 0.29 -2.42
C TYR A 288 -17.01 1.38 -2.17
N GLN A 289 -17.54 2.00 -3.22
CA GLN A 289 -18.58 3.04 -3.11
C GLN A 289 -19.85 2.51 -2.43
N LYS A 290 -20.29 1.31 -2.77
CA LYS A 290 -21.43 0.66 -2.10
C LYS A 290 -21.11 0.33 -0.64
N ALA A 291 -19.89 -0.13 -0.35
CA ALA A 291 -19.43 -0.46 1.00
C ALA A 291 -19.41 0.80 1.89
N GLN A 292 -18.97 1.94 1.37
CA GLN A 292 -18.93 3.21 2.10
C GLN A 292 -20.30 3.60 2.68
N GLN A 293 -21.36 3.30 1.96
CA GLN A 293 -22.73 3.65 2.36
C GLN A 293 -23.35 2.68 3.37
N LYS A 294 -22.90 1.43 3.43
CA LYS A 294 -23.61 0.34 4.10
C LYS A 294 -22.83 -0.34 5.23
N ILE A 295 -21.50 -0.32 5.20
CA ILE A 295 -20.66 -0.97 6.21
C ILE A 295 -20.48 -0.03 7.43
N LYS A 296 -20.54 -0.63 8.62
CA LYS A 296 -20.16 0.06 9.86
C LYS A 296 -18.66 -0.11 10.08
N TRP A 297 -17.86 0.88 9.70
CA TRP A 297 -16.39 0.80 9.69
C TRP A 297 -15.72 0.70 11.07
N GLY A 298 -16.43 1.07 12.14
CA GLY A 298 -15.97 0.95 13.52
C GLY A 298 -15.24 2.17 14.06
N LEU A 299 -14.69 2.02 15.27
CA LEU A 299 -14.16 3.14 16.06
C LEU A 299 -12.92 3.81 15.41
N LEU A 300 -12.03 3.04 14.82
CA LEU A 300 -10.87 3.64 14.15
C LEU A 300 -11.27 4.57 13.02
N HIS A 301 -12.24 4.18 12.21
CA HIS A 301 -12.77 5.05 11.16
C HIS A 301 -13.35 6.36 11.70
N GLN A 302 -14.07 6.29 12.83
CA GLN A 302 -14.62 7.50 13.46
C GLN A 302 -13.50 8.43 13.97
N LEU A 303 -12.38 7.88 14.41
CA LEU A 303 -11.25 8.65 14.95
C LEU A 303 -10.34 9.25 13.88
N ILE A 304 -10.05 8.49 12.82
CA ILE A 304 -9.04 8.87 11.82
C ILE A 304 -9.61 9.16 10.43
N GLY A 305 -10.86 8.77 10.17
CA GLY A 305 -11.53 8.95 8.89
C GLY A 305 -10.95 8.06 7.78
N VAL A 306 -11.12 8.51 6.54
CA VAL A 306 -10.48 7.94 5.35
C VAL A 306 -9.25 8.78 5.00
N ALA A 307 -8.11 8.13 4.81
CA ALA A 307 -6.95 8.80 4.24
C ALA A 307 -6.94 8.61 2.72
N GLU A 308 -6.58 9.68 1.99
CA GLU A 308 -6.47 9.61 0.54
C GLU A 308 -5.01 9.55 0.10
N VAL A 309 -4.80 8.79 -0.98
CA VAL A 309 -3.51 8.63 -1.66
C VAL A 309 -3.71 8.99 -3.13
N ASP A 310 -2.88 9.88 -3.67
CA ASP A 310 -2.83 10.17 -5.09
C ASP A 310 -2.10 9.02 -5.82
N VAL A 311 -2.71 8.49 -6.87
CA VAL A 311 -2.01 7.66 -7.86
C VAL A 311 -1.50 8.57 -8.95
N VAL A 312 -0.20 8.71 -9.02
CA VAL A 312 0.46 9.57 -9.98
C VAL A 312 1.06 8.74 -11.11
N PHE A 313 0.91 9.22 -12.34
CA PHE A 313 1.45 8.59 -13.53
C PHE A 313 2.38 9.54 -14.26
N ARG A 314 3.49 9.00 -14.77
CA ARG A 314 4.38 9.64 -15.72
C ARG A 314 4.23 8.94 -17.08
N GLY A 315 4.24 9.68 -18.15
CA GLY A 315 3.91 9.23 -19.51
C GLY A 315 2.52 9.69 -19.93
N ASP A 316 2.20 9.45 -21.19
CA ASP A 316 0.92 9.84 -21.79
C ASP A 316 -0.13 8.73 -21.59
N PHE A 317 -0.46 8.47 -20.33
CA PHE A 317 -1.39 7.43 -19.94
C PHE A 317 -2.53 8.00 -19.09
N GLU A 318 -3.76 7.58 -19.37
CA GLU A 318 -4.97 7.95 -18.64
C GLU A 318 -5.74 6.68 -18.21
N PRO A 319 -5.80 6.36 -16.91
CA PRO A 319 -6.53 5.18 -16.42
C PRO A 319 -8.05 5.41 -16.57
N LYS A 320 -8.67 4.69 -17.51
CA LYS A 320 -10.13 4.74 -17.74
C LYS A 320 -10.89 3.99 -16.65
N GLU A 321 -10.33 2.87 -16.20
CA GLU A 321 -10.91 1.99 -15.19
C GLU A 321 -10.25 2.20 -13.82
N PRO A 322 -10.84 1.70 -12.72
CA PRO A 322 -10.21 1.73 -11.41
C PRO A 322 -8.80 1.13 -11.43
N VAL A 323 -7.91 1.69 -10.62
CA VAL A 323 -6.56 1.18 -10.48
C VAL A 323 -6.56 0.01 -9.49
N PHE A 324 -5.98 -1.12 -9.92
CA PHE A 324 -5.75 -2.26 -9.04
C PHE A 324 -4.58 -1.97 -8.10
N ILE A 325 -4.75 -2.34 -6.82
CA ILE A 325 -3.76 -2.11 -5.79
C ILE A 325 -3.41 -3.45 -5.15
N ALA A 326 -2.16 -3.84 -5.26
CA ALA A 326 -1.65 -4.96 -4.50
C ALA A 326 -1.28 -4.48 -3.08
N ALA A 327 -1.67 -5.25 -2.05
CA ALA A 327 -1.43 -4.85 -0.65
C ALA A 327 0.06 -4.65 -0.36
N PHE A 328 0.90 -5.53 -0.88
CA PHE A 328 2.36 -5.46 -0.72
C PHE A 328 3.00 -4.21 -1.34
N ASP A 329 2.32 -3.50 -2.23
CA ASP A 329 2.79 -2.22 -2.77
C ASP A 329 2.73 -1.09 -1.73
N MET A 330 1.83 -1.23 -0.77
CA MET A 330 1.52 -0.20 0.20
C MET A 330 2.15 -0.45 1.59
N VAL A 331 2.71 -1.63 1.80
CA VAL A 331 3.29 -2.06 3.07
C VAL A 331 4.79 -2.32 3.01
#